data_27f55b13d78ebc1fa501bc8617a546a1
#
_entry.id   27f55b13d78ebc1fa501bc8617a546a1
#
_cell.length_a   1.000
_cell.length_b   1.000
_cell.length_c   1.000
_cell.angle_alpha   90.00
_cell.angle_beta   90.00
_cell.angle_gamma   90.00
#
_symmetry.space_group_name_H-M   'P 1'
#
loop_
_entity.id
_entity.type
_entity.pdbx_description
1 polymer ?
#
loop_
_entity_poly.entity_id
_entity_poly.type
_entity_poly.pdbx_seq_one_letter_code
_entity_poly.pdbx_strand_id
1 'polypeptide(L)'
;VYTGVTRVKQADGSEQERQNQCIAFGDGKDYVKYEKNPVVTGEMLPEGCSRIDFRDPKIWKENDTYYLIVGNKNDNQVGQVVLCSSKNLTDWKFETILASNENGDIGTMWECPDFFALKDKHVLICSPQDMKARKYEFHNGHNSVYFLGDYDANRCRFSKEQPHTLDYGMDFYAPQTTELPDGRRIMIAWMKSWDACVIPNSQDWQGMMTFPRELEIKENRIWQNPVKELENYYQNPCCYEHTEIEGETVLAGVEGRTIDLTVTLEDGENTIFSIKLAADSEYETSYTYNKETRLLEIDRT
;
A
#
# COMPACT_ATOMS: atom_id res chain seq x y z
N VAL A 1 -7.64 -12.83 -11.42
CA VAL A 1 -7.96 -11.69 -12.30
C VAL A 1 -6.71 -10.86 -12.49
N TYR A 2 -6.51 -10.27 -13.66
CA TYR A 2 -5.33 -9.46 -13.98
C TYR A 2 -5.67 -8.40 -15.03
N THR A 3 -4.89 -7.33 -15.10
CA THR A 3 -5.03 -6.32 -16.15
C THR A 3 -4.35 -6.80 -17.43
N GLY A 4 -5.11 -6.87 -18.50
CA GLY A 4 -4.61 -7.04 -19.86
C GLY A 4 -4.42 -5.70 -20.54
N VAL A 5 -3.25 -5.49 -21.17
CA VAL A 5 -2.94 -4.27 -21.91
C VAL A 5 -2.99 -4.57 -23.41
N THR A 6 -3.73 -3.76 -24.13
CA THR A 6 -3.79 -3.81 -25.60
C THR A 6 -3.41 -2.46 -26.18
N ARG A 7 -2.79 -2.46 -27.37
CA ARG A 7 -2.49 -1.25 -28.13
C ARG A 7 -3.44 -1.16 -29.32
N VAL A 8 -4.16 -0.05 -29.39
CA VAL A 8 -5.14 0.20 -30.44
C VAL A 8 -4.63 1.35 -31.32
N LYS A 9 -4.46 1.08 -32.61
CA LYS A 9 -4.09 2.11 -33.57
C LYS A 9 -5.24 3.11 -33.76
N GLN A 10 -4.91 4.37 -33.63
CA GLN A 10 -5.84 5.46 -33.83
C GLN A 10 -5.87 5.88 -35.31
N ALA A 11 -6.87 6.68 -35.68
CA ALA A 11 -7.03 7.17 -37.07
C ALA A 11 -5.87 8.06 -37.56
N ASP A 12 -5.14 8.69 -36.62
CA ASP A 12 -3.97 9.53 -36.89
C ASP A 12 -2.66 8.72 -36.98
N GLY A 13 -2.74 7.39 -36.84
CA GLY A 13 -1.59 6.48 -36.85
C GLY A 13 -0.88 6.30 -35.51
N SER A 14 -1.27 7.03 -34.47
CA SER A 14 -0.76 6.81 -33.11
C SER A 14 -1.28 5.51 -32.51
N GLU A 15 -0.60 5.01 -31.46
CA GLU A 15 -1.06 3.87 -30.68
C GLU A 15 -1.53 4.36 -29.32
N GLN A 16 -2.70 3.90 -28.90
CA GLN A 16 -3.25 4.15 -27.58
C GLN A 16 -3.33 2.84 -26.80
N GLU A 17 -2.76 2.82 -25.59
CA GLU A 17 -2.95 1.69 -24.69
C GLU A 17 -4.37 1.68 -24.13
N ARG A 18 -4.90 0.47 -23.96
CA ARG A 18 -6.16 0.22 -23.25
C ARG A 18 -5.95 -0.88 -22.24
N GLN A 19 -6.41 -0.64 -21.04
CA GLN A 19 -6.34 -1.54 -19.93
C GLN A 19 -7.73 -2.11 -19.66
N ASN A 20 -7.83 -3.45 -19.64
CA ASN A 20 -9.07 -4.18 -19.36
C ASN A 20 -8.78 -5.32 -18.40
N GLN A 21 -9.82 -5.81 -17.71
CA GLN A 21 -9.60 -6.88 -16.78
C GLN A 21 -9.86 -8.22 -17.47
N CYS A 22 -8.92 -9.12 -17.23
CA CYS A 22 -8.89 -10.48 -17.78
C CYS A 22 -8.90 -11.50 -16.62
N ILE A 23 -9.29 -12.74 -16.95
CA ILE A 23 -9.29 -13.84 -16.01
C ILE A 23 -8.48 -15.02 -16.55
N ALA A 24 -7.78 -15.71 -15.65
CA ALA A 24 -7.18 -17.00 -15.88
C ALA A 24 -7.63 -17.95 -14.78
N PHE A 25 -7.86 -19.20 -15.13
CA PHE A 25 -8.21 -20.28 -14.22
C PHE A 25 -7.03 -21.20 -14.01
N GLY A 26 -6.84 -21.67 -12.79
CA GLY A 26 -5.70 -22.53 -12.48
C GLY A 26 -5.78 -23.15 -11.09
N ASP A 27 -4.78 -23.94 -10.75
CA ASP A 27 -4.66 -24.72 -9.52
C ASP A 27 -3.69 -24.13 -8.47
N GLY A 28 -3.18 -22.94 -8.74
CA GLY A 28 -2.17 -22.27 -7.91
C GLY A 28 -0.75 -22.37 -8.50
N LYS A 29 -0.51 -23.25 -9.47
CA LYS A 29 0.75 -23.38 -10.20
C LYS A 29 0.59 -23.03 -11.67
N ASP A 30 -0.33 -23.68 -12.33
CA ASP A 30 -0.58 -23.52 -13.76
C ASP A 30 -1.90 -22.78 -13.97
N TYR A 31 -1.88 -21.81 -14.89
CA TYR A 31 -3.02 -20.98 -15.20
C TYR A 31 -3.29 -20.93 -16.69
N VAL A 32 -4.54 -21.10 -17.08
CA VAL A 32 -5.03 -20.97 -18.44
C VAL A 32 -5.85 -19.72 -18.58
N LYS A 33 -5.49 -18.84 -19.49
CA LYS A 33 -6.24 -17.61 -19.78
C LYS A 33 -7.59 -17.98 -20.37
N TYR A 34 -8.63 -17.30 -19.91
CA TYR A 34 -9.96 -17.50 -20.47
C TYR A 34 -10.00 -17.04 -21.93
N GLU A 35 -10.57 -17.87 -22.80
CA GLU A 35 -10.56 -17.62 -24.24
C GLU A 35 -11.33 -16.38 -24.68
N LYS A 36 -12.34 -15.96 -23.88
CA LYS A 36 -13.17 -14.79 -24.15
C LYS A 36 -12.76 -13.56 -23.35
N ASN A 37 -11.49 -13.49 -22.92
CA ASN A 37 -10.95 -12.25 -22.36
C ASN A 37 -10.96 -11.09 -23.38
N PRO A 38 -11.11 -9.83 -22.93
CA PRO A 38 -11.29 -9.38 -21.55
C PRO A 38 -12.72 -9.61 -21.01
N VAL A 39 -12.87 -9.78 -19.70
CA VAL A 39 -14.17 -9.96 -19.04
C VAL A 39 -14.76 -8.67 -18.46
N VAL A 40 -13.93 -7.68 -18.17
CA VAL A 40 -14.35 -6.32 -17.76
C VAL A 40 -13.62 -5.30 -18.61
N THR A 41 -14.36 -4.47 -19.31
CA THR A 41 -13.80 -3.48 -20.24
C THR A 41 -14.22 -2.06 -19.86
N GLY A 42 -13.47 -1.08 -20.34
CA GLY A 42 -13.77 0.33 -20.13
C GLY A 42 -15.12 0.75 -20.72
N GLU A 43 -15.65 0.02 -21.71
CA GLU A 43 -16.97 0.27 -22.30
C GLU A 43 -18.14 0.00 -21.34
N MET A 44 -17.92 -0.79 -20.29
CA MET A 44 -18.91 -1.05 -19.23
C MET A 44 -19.04 0.12 -18.25
N LEU A 45 -18.07 1.02 -18.24
CA LEU A 45 -18.02 2.14 -17.31
C LEU A 45 -18.93 3.28 -17.78
N PRO A 46 -19.49 4.06 -16.85
CA PRO A 46 -20.27 5.25 -17.19
C PRO A 46 -19.40 6.30 -17.93
N GLU A 47 -20.08 7.22 -18.59
CA GLU A 47 -19.44 8.36 -19.21
C GLU A 47 -18.62 9.16 -18.18
N GLY A 48 -17.46 9.68 -18.60
CA GLY A 48 -16.54 10.41 -17.73
C GLY A 48 -15.50 9.53 -17.01
N CYS A 49 -15.61 8.21 -17.07
CA CYS A 49 -14.55 7.31 -16.58
C CYS A 49 -13.49 7.06 -17.65
N SER A 50 -12.23 7.03 -17.26
CA SER A 50 -11.13 6.67 -18.16
C SER A 50 -11.31 5.24 -18.67
N ARG A 51 -11.23 5.09 -19.99
CA ARG A 51 -11.20 3.78 -20.66
C ARG A 51 -9.79 3.30 -20.94
N ILE A 52 -8.79 4.11 -20.56
CA ILE A 52 -7.36 3.84 -20.74
C ILE A 52 -6.75 3.42 -19.41
N ASP A 53 -6.91 4.26 -18.39
CA ASP A 53 -6.43 4.02 -17.03
C ASP A 53 -7.48 3.23 -16.25
N PHE A 54 -7.41 1.91 -16.34
CA PHE A 54 -8.36 0.99 -15.73
C PHE A 54 -7.64 -0.31 -15.40
N ARG A 55 -7.02 -0.37 -14.21
CA ARG A 55 -6.07 -1.43 -13.85
C ARG A 55 -6.11 -1.83 -12.38
N ASP A 56 -5.33 -2.87 -12.06
CA ASP A 56 -5.07 -3.39 -10.73
C ASP A 56 -6.33 -3.96 -10.07
N PRO A 57 -6.90 -5.03 -10.64
CA PRO A 57 -8.13 -5.62 -10.14
C PRO A 57 -7.89 -6.40 -8.84
N LYS A 58 -8.72 -6.15 -7.82
CA LYS A 58 -8.83 -6.96 -6.62
C LYS A 58 -10.20 -7.60 -6.54
N ILE A 59 -10.23 -8.91 -6.31
CA ILE A 59 -11.46 -9.71 -6.27
C ILE A 59 -11.67 -10.32 -4.89
N TRP A 60 -12.94 -10.40 -4.48
CA TRP A 60 -13.35 -11.21 -3.35
C TRP A 60 -14.71 -11.86 -3.64
N LYS A 61 -15.09 -12.84 -2.83
CA LYS A 61 -16.41 -13.46 -2.86
C LYS A 61 -17.13 -13.20 -1.55
N GLU A 62 -18.36 -12.76 -1.65
CA GLU A 62 -19.26 -12.62 -0.52
C GLU A 62 -20.58 -13.29 -0.86
N ASN A 63 -20.97 -14.26 -0.03
CA ASN A 63 -22.09 -15.16 -0.33
C ASN A 63 -21.95 -15.80 -1.73
N ASP A 64 -22.94 -15.63 -2.60
CA ASP A 64 -22.94 -16.17 -3.96
C ASP A 64 -22.56 -15.13 -5.03
N THR A 65 -21.90 -14.04 -4.63
CA THR A 65 -21.49 -12.96 -5.53
C THR A 65 -19.99 -12.73 -5.46
N TYR A 66 -19.37 -12.63 -6.61
CA TYR A 66 -18.00 -12.14 -6.75
C TYR A 66 -18.05 -10.63 -6.96
N TYR A 67 -17.20 -9.94 -6.25
CA TYR A 67 -16.99 -8.50 -6.37
C TYR A 67 -15.59 -8.23 -6.85
N LEU A 68 -15.45 -7.20 -7.64
CA LEU A 68 -14.17 -6.76 -8.21
C LEU A 68 -14.07 -5.25 -8.09
N ILE A 69 -13.03 -4.77 -7.44
CA ILE A 69 -12.65 -3.36 -7.52
C ILE A 69 -11.48 -3.18 -8.47
N VAL A 70 -11.45 -2.04 -9.15
CA VAL A 70 -10.41 -1.68 -10.13
C VAL A 70 -10.05 -0.22 -9.97
N GLY A 71 -8.77 0.10 -10.04
CA GLY A 71 -8.28 1.46 -10.08
C GLY A 71 -8.67 2.17 -11.38
N ASN A 72 -9.04 3.42 -11.25
CA ASN A 72 -9.47 4.26 -12.37
C ASN A 72 -9.22 5.74 -12.07
N LYS A 73 -9.38 6.57 -13.06
CA LYS A 73 -9.56 8.01 -12.94
C LYS A 73 -10.66 8.49 -13.88
N ASN A 74 -11.20 9.66 -13.63
CA ASN A 74 -12.17 10.26 -14.54
C ASN A 74 -11.49 11.24 -15.54
N ASP A 75 -12.27 11.79 -16.47
CA ASP A 75 -11.78 12.72 -17.49
C ASP A 75 -11.19 14.02 -16.91
N ASN A 76 -11.55 14.37 -15.67
CA ASN A 76 -10.97 15.50 -14.94
C ASN A 76 -9.68 15.15 -14.18
N GLN A 77 -9.08 13.99 -14.44
CA GLN A 77 -7.89 13.47 -13.75
C GLN A 77 -8.11 13.26 -12.25
N VAL A 78 -9.31 12.90 -11.85
CA VAL A 78 -9.67 12.59 -10.46
C VAL A 78 -9.60 11.08 -10.25
N GLY A 79 -8.74 10.64 -9.33
CA GLY A 79 -8.59 9.23 -8.97
C GLY A 79 -9.87 8.66 -8.36
N GLN A 80 -10.20 7.44 -8.74
CA GLN A 80 -11.39 6.74 -8.27
C GLN A 80 -11.22 5.22 -8.29
N VAL A 81 -12.11 4.52 -7.61
CA VAL A 81 -12.19 3.04 -7.59
C VAL A 81 -13.55 2.62 -8.11
N VAL A 82 -13.53 1.77 -9.12
CA VAL A 82 -14.73 1.16 -9.71
C VAL A 82 -15.07 -0.14 -8.97
N LEU A 83 -16.35 -0.40 -8.74
CA LEU A 83 -16.87 -1.66 -8.24
C LEU A 83 -17.71 -2.36 -9.31
N CYS A 84 -17.39 -3.61 -9.57
CA CYS A 84 -18.16 -4.53 -10.42
C CYS A 84 -18.57 -5.77 -9.64
N SER A 85 -19.60 -6.48 -10.12
CA SER A 85 -20.03 -7.75 -9.55
C SER A 85 -20.29 -8.81 -10.61
N SER A 86 -20.21 -10.09 -10.22
CA SER A 86 -20.49 -11.24 -11.08
C SER A 86 -21.02 -12.43 -10.25
N LYS A 87 -21.80 -13.28 -10.89
CA LYS A 87 -22.24 -14.57 -10.31
C LYS A 87 -21.39 -15.77 -10.75
N ASN A 88 -20.56 -15.59 -11.79
CA ASN A 88 -19.88 -16.72 -12.45
C ASN A 88 -18.43 -16.40 -12.89
N LEU A 89 -17.88 -15.21 -12.49
CA LEU A 89 -16.54 -14.74 -12.84
C LEU A 89 -16.31 -14.30 -14.29
N THR A 90 -17.24 -14.58 -15.19
CA THR A 90 -17.12 -14.27 -16.62
C THR A 90 -18.06 -13.17 -17.08
N ASP A 91 -19.25 -13.09 -16.47
CA ASP A 91 -20.27 -12.10 -16.79
C ASP A 91 -20.29 -11.04 -15.68
N TRP A 92 -19.69 -9.92 -15.93
CA TRP A 92 -19.54 -8.82 -14.98
C TRP A 92 -20.51 -7.69 -15.32
N LYS A 93 -20.94 -6.99 -14.29
CA LYS A 93 -21.67 -5.72 -14.41
C LYS A 93 -21.01 -4.64 -13.54
N PHE A 94 -21.03 -3.43 -14.03
CA PHE A 94 -20.71 -2.25 -13.25
C PHE A 94 -21.78 -2.04 -12.17
N GLU A 95 -21.36 -1.79 -10.93
CA GLU A 95 -22.26 -1.47 -9.82
C GLU A 95 -22.22 0.02 -9.50
N THR A 96 -21.01 0.55 -9.23
CA THR A 96 -20.85 1.96 -8.81
C THR A 96 -19.38 2.40 -8.89
N ILE A 97 -19.14 3.70 -8.77
CA ILE A 97 -17.88 4.25 -8.31
C ILE A 97 -17.89 4.13 -6.77
N LEU A 98 -17.08 3.21 -6.25
CA LEU A 98 -17.03 2.90 -4.82
C LEU A 98 -16.51 4.07 -4.00
N ALA A 99 -15.49 4.74 -4.51
CA ALA A 99 -14.87 5.90 -3.92
C ALA A 99 -14.19 6.76 -4.98
N SER A 100 -14.09 8.06 -4.74
CA SER A 100 -13.39 9.02 -5.60
C SER A 100 -12.69 10.10 -4.79
N ASN A 101 -11.74 10.78 -5.42
CA ASN A 101 -11.01 11.94 -4.90
C ASN A 101 -11.80 13.23 -5.13
N GLU A 102 -12.96 13.37 -4.49
CA GLU A 102 -13.91 14.47 -4.73
C GLU A 102 -13.31 15.86 -4.51
N ASN A 103 -12.34 15.99 -3.60
CA ASN A 103 -11.67 17.25 -3.29
C ASN A 103 -10.46 17.54 -4.18
N GLY A 104 -10.01 16.57 -4.98
CA GLY A 104 -8.83 16.71 -5.85
C GLY A 104 -7.48 16.75 -5.14
N ASP A 105 -7.41 16.36 -3.86
CA ASP A 105 -6.23 16.49 -3.00
C ASP A 105 -5.47 15.15 -2.79
N ILE A 106 -6.01 14.04 -3.29
CA ILE A 106 -5.45 12.68 -3.15
C ILE A 106 -5.06 12.10 -4.52
N GLY A 107 -4.17 12.80 -5.21
CA GLY A 107 -3.58 12.35 -6.47
C GLY A 107 -4.54 12.23 -7.65
N THR A 108 -4.02 11.77 -8.78
CA THR A 108 -4.73 11.75 -10.07
C THR A 108 -5.21 10.37 -10.49
N MET A 109 -4.49 9.32 -10.17
CA MET A 109 -4.84 7.92 -10.43
C MET A 109 -4.74 7.14 -9.14
N TRP A 110 -5.73 6.32 -8.85
CA TRP A 110 -5.71 5.42 -7.71
C TRP A 110 -5.37 4.00 -8.16
N GLU A 111 -4.11 3.61 -8.00
CA GLU A 111 -3.62 2.27 -8.34
C GLU A 111 -3.80 1.29 -7.19
N CYS A 112 -3.69 0.01 -7.51
CA CYS A 112 -3.62 -1.10 -6.56
C CYS A 112 -4.69 -1.07 -5.46
N PRO A 113 -5.99 -0.84 -5.78
CA PRO A 113 -7.01 -0.78 -4.74
C PRO A 113 -7.14 -2.12 -4.02
N ASP A 114 -7.36 -2.05 -2.72
CA ASP A 114 -7.71 -3.19 -1.88
C ASP A 114 -8.86 -2.80 -0.94
N PHE A 115 -9.88 -3.65 -0.84
CA PHE A 115 -11.08 -3.35 -0.07
C PHE A 115 -11.51 -4.55 0.76
N PHE A 116 -11.63 -4.35 2.07
CA PHE A 116 -11.91 -5.44 3.01
C PHE A 116 -12.54 -4.95 4.31
N ALA A 117 -13.22 -5.85 5.00
CA ALA A 117 -13.66 -5.62 6.37
C ALA A 117 -12.50 -5.83 7.34
N LEU A 118 -12.37 -4.96 8.33
CA LEU A 118 -11.43 -5.09 9.43
C LEU A 118 -12.12 -4.59 10.70
N LYS A 119 -12.33 -5.50 11.67
CA LYS A 119 -13.11 -5.24 12.88
C LYS A 119 -14.53 -4.77 12.53
N ASP A 120 -14.91 -3.58 12.94
CA ASP A 120 -16.23 -2.96 12.76
C ASP A 120 -16.27 -1.95 11.59
N LYS A 121 -15.19 -1.84 10.82
CA LYS A 121 -15.06 -0.93 9.68
C LYS A 121 -14.75 -1.66 8.39
N HIS A 122 -14.93 -0.97 7.28
CA HIS A 122 -14.31 -1.33 6.01
C HIS A 122 -13.13 -0.42 5.74
N VAL A 123 -12.13 -1.00 5.10
CA VAL A 123 -10.89 -0.32 4.71
C VAL A 123 -10.81 -0.32 3.20
N LEU A 124 -10.58 0.85 2.62
CA LEU A 124 -10.11 0.98 1.25
C LEU A 124 -8.66 1.44 1.28
N ILE A 125 -7.76 0.67 0.72
CA ILE A 125 -6.37 1.05 0.44
C ILE A 125 -6.27 1.39 -1.04
N CYS A 126 -5.49 2.40 -1.39
CA CYS A 126 -5.08 2.67 -2.76
C CYS A 126 -3.71 3.36 -2.79
N SER A 127 -3.10 3.35 -3.98
CA SER A 127 -1.79 3.96 -4.23
C SER A 127 -1.96 5.12 -5.21
N PRO A 128 -2.23 6.35 -4.72
CA PRO A 128 -2.42 7.51 -5.55
C PRO A 128 -1.11 7.99 -6.18
N GLN A 129 -1.20 8.38 -7.47
CA GLN A 129 -0.12 9.07 -8.19
C GLN A 129 -0.25 10.60 -8.07
N ASP A 130 0.85 11.31 -8.23
CA ASP A 130 0.92 12.77 -8.32
C ASP A 130 0.35 13.51 -7.10
N MET A 131 0.50 12.97 -5.92
CA MET A 131 0.12 13.65 -4.69
C MET A 131 1.03 14.84 -4.39
N LYS A 132 0.48 15.79 -3.64
CA LYS A 132 1.24 16.91 -3.08
C LYS A 132 1.43 16.73 -1.59
N ALA A 133 2.61 17.08 -1.11
CA ALA A 133 2.92 17.04 0.32
C ALA A 133 1.90 17.82 1.15
N ARG A 134 1.48 17.22 2.26
CA ARG A 134 0.57 17.85 3.22
C ARG A 134 1.09 17.63 4.64
N LYS A 135 1.84 18.59 5.13
CA LYS A 135 2.56 18.50 6.42
C LYS A 135 3.39 17.22 6.50
N TYR A 136 3.15 16.40 7.51
CA TYR A 136 3.80 15.11 7.73
C TYR A 136 2.95 13.92 7.29
N GLU A 137 1.70 14.15 6.86
CA GLU A 137 0.79 13.06 6.51
C GLU A 137 1.08 12.47 5.13
N PHE A 138 1.40 13.31 4.13
CA PHE A 138 1.69 12.87 2.77
C PHE A 138 2.93 13.55 2.22
N HIS A 139 3.67 12.85 1.37
CA HIS A 139 4.80 13.40 0.62
C HIS A 139 4.41 13.70 -0.85
N ASN A 140 5.26 14.38 -1.59
CA ASN A 140 5.07 14.59 -3.03
C ASN A 140 5.25 13.30 -3.79
N GLY A 141 4.49 13.12 -4.89
CA GLY A 141 4.61 11.99 -5.80
C GLY A 141 3.69 10.82 -5.43
N HIS A 142 4.21 9.61 -5.42
CA HIS A 142 3.45 8.37 -5.27
C HIS A 142 3.33 7.96 -3.80
N ASN A 143 2.11 7.87 -3.31
CA ASN A 143 1.82 7.52 -1.91
C ASN A 143 1.01 6.22 -1.82
N SER A 144 0.90 5.67 -0.62
CA SER A 144 -0.08 4.65 -0.27
C SER A 144 -0.97 5.19 0.82
N VAL A 145 -2.27 5.22 0.57
CA VAL A 145 -3.27 5.80 1.46
C VAL A 145 -4.34 4.79 1.84
N TYR A 146 -5.00 5.01 2.96
CA TYR A 146 -6.19 4.27 3.32
C TYR A 146 -7.32 5.19 3.76
N PHE A 147 -8.53 4.67 3.61
CA PHE A 147 -9.76 5.25 4.11
C PHE A 147 -10.44 4.22 5.01
N LEU A 148 -10.85 4.62 6.19
CA LEU A 148 -11.82 3.88 6.98
C LEU A 148 -13.23 4.32 6.58
N GLY A 149 -14.22 3.47 6.83
CA GLY A 149 -15.60 3.85 6.57
C GLY A 149 -16.59 2.71 6.80
N ASP A 150 -17.86 3.02 6.55
CA ASP A 150 -18.95 2.08 6.65
C ASP A 150 -19.41 1.65 5.25
N TYR A 151 -19.61 0.36 5.03
CA TYR A 151 -20.03 -0.19 3.76
C TYR A 151 -21.43 -0.83 3.84
N ASP A 152 -22.34 -0.33 3.02
CA ASP A 152 -23.65 -0.92 2.80
C ASP A 152 -23.60 -1.82 1.56
N ALA A 153 -23.47 -3.13 1.79
CA ALA A 153 -23.36 -4.12 0.73
C ALA A 153 -24.63 -4.19 -0.15
N ASN A 154 -25.81 -3.90 0.41
CA ASN A 154 -27.05 -3.92 -0.37
C ASN A 154 -27.14 -2.79 -1.39
N ARG A 155 -26.46 -1.68 -1.12
CA ARG A 155 -26.43 -0.50 -1.98
C ARG A 155 -25.10 -0.33 -2.69
N CYS A 156 -24.12 -1.20 -2.44
CA CYS A 156 -22.74 -1.08 -2.90
C CYS A 156 -22.15 0.31 -2.59
N ARG A 157 -22.43 0.84 -1.39
CA ARG A 157 -22.05 2.19 -1.01
C ARG A 157 -21.03 2.18 0.13
N PHE A 158 -19.89 2.78 -0.10
CA PHE A 158 -18.86 3.04 0.90
C PHE A 158 -18.89 4.49 1.34
N SER A 159 -19.15 4.72 2.62
CA SER A 159 -19.12 6.05 3.25
C SER A 159 -17.75 6.25 3.87
N LYS A 160 -16.77 6.63 3.02
CA LYS A 160 -15.39 6.82 3.44
C LYS A 160 -15.20 8.02 4.36
N GLU A 161 -14.32 7.87 5.33
CA GLU A 161 -13.79 8.95 6.17
C GLU A 161 -12.66 9.67 5.43
N GLN A 162 -11.95 10.54 6.13
CA GLN A 162 -10.79 11.23 5.55
C GLN A 162 -9.63 10.25 5.27
N PRO A 163 -8.77 10.57 4.29
CA PRO A 163 -7.62 9.75 3.97
C PRO A 163 -6.52 9.86 5.02
N HIS A 164 -5.79 8.76 5.20
CA HIS A 164 -4.59 8.70 6.02
C HIS A 164 -3.47 8.02 5.25
N THR A 165 -2.22 8.42 5.54
CA THR A 165 -1.08 7.69 5.01
C THR A 165 -1.01 6.29 5.60
N LEU A 166 -0.66 5.32 4.78
CA LEU A 166 -0.47 3.95 5.23
C LEU A 166 0.95 3.70 5.73
N ASP A 167 1.92 4.43 5.20
CA ASP A 167 3.32 4.41 5.64
C ASP A 167 3.92 5.81 5.49
N TYR A 168 4.73 6.24 6.45
CA TYR A 168 5.37 7.55 6.43
C TYR A 168 6.70 7.54 5.65
N GLY A 169 7.20 6.38 5.26
CA GLY A 169 8.39 6.25 4.43
C GLY A 169 8.10 6.48 2.95
N MET A 170 9.07 7.00 2.21
CA MET A 170 8.95 7.22 0.77
C MET A 170 9.09 5.92 -0.04
N ASP A 171 9.68 4.88 0.53
CA ASP A 171 9.89 3.59 -0.12
C ASP A 171 8.81 2.58 0.28
N PHE A 172 7.55 2.95 0.03
CA PHE A 172 6.40 2.09 0.30
C PHE A 172 5.30 2.35 -0.72
N TYR A 173 4.99 1.36 -1.57
CA TYR A 173 3.99 1.49 -2.62
C TYR A 173 3.27 0.19 -2.94
N ALA A 174 2.08 0.28 -3.55
CA ALA A 174 1.29 -0.84 -4.06
C ALA A 174 1.02 -1.95 -3.02
N PRO A 175 0.63 -1.64 -1.77
CA PRO A 175 0.31 -2.64 -0.77
C PRO A 175 -0.88 -3.49 -1.19
N GLN A 176 -0.81 -4.78 -0.85
CA GLN A 176 -1.93 -5.70 -1.00
C GLN A 176 -2.08 -6.53 0.26
N THR A 177 -3.33 -6.86 0.59
CA THR A 177 -3.64 -7.63 1.80
C THR A 177 -4.30 -8.96 1.49
N THR A 178 -4.17 -9.89 2.41
CA THR A 178 -4.92 -11.14 2.42
C THR A 178 -5.36 -11.50 3.84
N GLU A 179 -6.50 -12.15 3.94
CA GLU A 179 -6.94 -12.73 5.19
C GLU A 179 -6.41 -14.16 5.32
N LEU A 180 -5.82 -14.45 6.45
CA LEU A 180 -5.36 -15.79 6.78
C LEU A 180 -6.49 -16.63 7.35
N PRO A 181 -6.35 -17.97 7.35
CA PRO A 181 -7.37 -18.87 7.93
C PRO A 181 -7.66 -18.63 9.42
N ASP A 182 -6.75 -18.00 10.15
CA ASP A 182 -6.90 -17.63 11.56
C ASP A 182 -7.59 -16.26 11.76
N GLY A 183 -8.01 -15.61 10.68
CA GLY A 183 -8.72 -14.32 10.69
C GLY A 183 -7.82 -13.08 10.72
N ARG A 184 -6.50 -13.24 10.79
CA ARG A 184 -5.58 -12.10 10.70
C ARG A 184 -5.56 -11.53 9.28
N ARG A 185 -5.51 -10.21 9.15
CA ARG A 185 -5.31 -9.51 7.88
C ARG A 185 -3.84 -9.14 7.73
N ILE A 186 -3.18 -9.71 6.73
CA ILE A 186 -1.75 -9.52 6.48
C ILE A 186 -1.55 -8.67 5.22
N MET A 187 -0.63 -7.74 5.31
CA MET A 187 -0.25 -6.83 4.23
C MET A 187 1.21 -7.03 3.84
N ILE A 188 1.48 -6.96 2.53
CA ILE A 188 2.81 -6.85 1.96
C ILE A 188 2.79 -5.70 0.94
N ALA A 189 3.86 -4.93 0.87
CA ALA A 189 4.03 -3.83 -0.07
C ALA A 189 5.37 -3.89 -0.79
N TRP A 190 5.47 -3.21 -1.91
CA TRP A 190 6.74 -2.95 -2.56
C TRP A 190 7.52 -1.90 -1.74
N MET A 191 8.71 -2.29 -1.24
CA MET A 191 9.59 -1.42 -0.46
C MET A 191 10.46 -0.59 -1.41
N LYS A 192 9.80 0.21 -2.19
CA LYS A 192 10.28 1.22 -3.13
C LYS A 192 9.07 2.04 -3.59
N SER A 193 9.29 3.11 -4.33
CA SER A 193 8.24 3.77 -5.11
C SER A 193 8.78 4.14 -6.49
N TRP A 194 7.91 4.59 -7.39
CA TRP A 194 8.31 5.05 -8.72
C TRP A 194 9.22 6.30 -8.65
N ASP A 195 9.12 7.09 -7.58
CA ASP A 195 9.92 8.29 -7.35
C ASP A 195 11.33 7.98 -6.82
N ALA A 196 11.58 6.75 -6.38
CA ALA A 196 12.88 6.35 -5.85
C ALA A 196 13.91 6.15 -6.96
N CYS A 197 14.92 7.03 -7.00
CA CYS A 197 15.95 7.05 -8.04
C CYS A 197 17.22 6.25 -7.67
N VAL A 198 17.33 5.81 -6.42
CA VAL A 198 18.55 5.12 -5.95
C VAL A 198 18.53 3.66 -6.41
N ILE A 199 19.49 3.34 -7.27
CA ILE A 199 19.72 1.99 -7.78
C ILE A 199 21.16 1.63 -7.45
N PRO A 200 21.42 0.67 -6.56
CA PRO A 200 22.77 0.22 -6.28
C PRO A 200 23.41 -0.38 -7.55
N ASN A 201 24.54 0.17 -7.99
CA ASN A 201 25.26 -0.28 -9.18
C ASN A 201 25.80 -1.70 -9.10
N SER A 202 25.81 -2.30 -7.89
CA SER A 202 26.37 -3.62 -7.60
C SER A 202 25.30 -4.73 -7.57
N GLN A 203 24.06 -4.44 -7.93
CA GLN A 203 22.95 -5.40 -7.86
C GLN A 203 22.30 -5.57 -9.23
N ASP A 204 22.01 -6.84 -9.59
CA ASP A 204 21.30 -7.21 -10.81
C ASP A 204 19.76 -7.10 -10.66
N TRP A 205 19.26 -6.68 -9.51
CA TRP A 205 17.84 -6.55 -9.19
C TRP A 205 17.53 -5.24 -8.46
N GLN A 206 16.28 -4.83 -8.49
CA GLN A 206 15.80 -3.59 -7.85
C GLN A 206 14.55 -3.84 -7.03
N GLY A 207 14.47 -3.09 -5.92
CA GLY A 207 13.35 -3.12 -5.00
C GLY A 207 13.33 -4.39 -4.15
N MET A 208 12.52 -4.32 -3.11
CA MET A 208 12.26 -5.42 -2.18
C MET A 208 10.79 -5.40 -1.81
N MET A 209 10.31 -6.47 -1.23
CA MET A 209 9.03 -6.48 -0.52
C MET A 209 9.26 -6.14 0.95
N THR A 210 8.29 -5.49 1.57
CA THR A 210 8.31 -5.32 3.03
C THR A 210 8.20 -6.66 3.73
N PHE A 211 8.58 -6.72 5.01
CA PHE A 211 8.11 -7.81 5.85
C PHE A 211 6.58 -7.82 5.87
N PRO A 212 5.96 -9.02 5.99
CA PRO A 212 4.52 -9.11 6.18
C PRO A 212 4.12 -8.39 7.48
N ARG A 213 3.05 -7.59 7.40
CA ARG A 213 2.52 -6.80 8.53
C ARG A 213 1.09 -7.23 8.83
N GLU A 214 0.81 -7.50 10.07
CA GLU A 214 -0.55 -7.71 10.57
C GLU A 214 -1.23 -6.36 10.79
N LEU A 215 -2.47 -6.23 10.30
CA LEU A 215 -3.24 -5.01 10.39
C LEU A 215 -4.28 -5.09 11.50
N GLU A 216 -4.36 -4.05 12.30
CA GLU A 216 -5.39 -3.87 13.33
C GLU A 216 -5.97 -2.45 13.25
N ILE A 217 -7.20 -2.26 13.75
CA ILE A 217 -7.75 -0.93 13.98
C ILE A 217 -7.68 -0.62 15.48
N LYS A 218 -6.95 0.44 15.81
CA LYS A 218 -6.88 1.03 17.16
C LYS A 218 -7.04 2.55 17.04
N GLU A 219 -7.83 3.17 17.91
CA GLU A 219 -8.01 4.62 17.94
C GLU A 219 -8.41 5.24 16.59
N ASN A 220 -9.27 4.54 15.86
CA ASN A 220 -9.69 4.91 14.50
C ASN A 220 -8.53 5.08 13.50
N ARG A 221 -7.45 4.31 13.67
CA ARG A 221 -6.27 4.25 12.80
C ARG A 221 -5.89 2.81 12.51
N ILE A 222 -5.30 2.57 11.35
CA ILE A 222 -4.66 1.28 11.06
C ILE A 222 -3.31 1.24 11.80
N TRP A 223 -3.18 0.23 12.65
CA TRP A 223 -1.92 -0.17 13.25
C TRP A 223 -1.34 -1.35 12.49
N GLN A 224 -0.02 -1.37 12.37
CA GLN A 224 0.71 -2.35 11.59
C GLN A 224 1.83 -2.91 12.46
N ASN A 225 1.82 -4.22 12.64
CA ASN A 225 2.87 -4.91 13.38
C ASN A 225 3.52 -5.95 12.46
N PRO A 226 4.83 -6.16 12.53
CA PRO A 226 5.45 -7.31 11.90
C PRO A 226 4.74 -8.59 12.34
N VAL A 227 4.57 -9.55 11.43
CA VAL A 227 3.94 -10.82 11.79
C VAL A 227 4.78 -11.55 12.83
N LYS A 228 4.13 -12.15 13.83
CA LYS A 228 4.80 -12.85 14.94
C LYS A 228 5.69 -14.01 14.48
N GLU A 229 5.43 -14.57 13.31
CA GLU A 229 6.22 -15.65 12.73
C GLU A 229 7.68 -15.26 12.45
N LEU A 230 8.00 -13.97 12.37
CA LEU A 230 9.37 -13.47 12.25
C LEU A 230 10.23 -13.81 13.47
N GLU A 231 9.61 -13.90 14.65
CA GLU A 231 10.31 -14.28 15.89
C GLU A 231 10.99 -15.66 15.80
N ASN A 232 10.48 -16.55 14.93
CA ASN A 232 11.09 -17.87 14.69
C ASN A 232 12.47 -17.80 14.03
N TYR A 233 12.82 -16.64 13.50
CA TYR A 233 14.09 -16.39 12.81
C TYR A 233 15.08 -15.59 13.66
N TYR A 234 14.69 -15.15 14.87
CA TYR A 234 15.55 -14.38 15.73
C TYR A 234 16.70 -15.22 16.27
N GLN A 235 17.90 -14.67 16.19
CA GLN A 235 19.14 -15.29 16.64
C GLN A 235 20.01 -14.24 17.33
N ASN A 236 20.94 -14.70 18.16
CA ASN A 236 21.93 -13.86 18.82
C ASN A 236 21.32 -12.66 19.58
N PRO A 237 20.43 -12.90 20.56
CA PRO A 237 19.84 -11.82 21.32
C PRO A 237 20.93 -11.07 22.10
N CYS A 238 20.82 -9.74 22.07
CA CYS A 238 21.64 -8.85 22.87
C CYS A 238 20.70 -7.95 23.68
N CYS A 239 20.96 -7.79 24.96
CA CYS A 239 20.13 -7.00 25.85
C CYS A 239 20.99 -6.06 26.70
N TYR A 240 20.56 -4.82 26.77
CA TYR A 240 21.10 -3.81 27.67
C TYR A 240 19.96 -3.34 28.57
N GLU A 241 20.16 -3.44 29.88
CA GLU A 241 19.19 -3.00 30.88
C GLU A 241 19.77 -1.87 31.72
N HIS A 242 18.93 -0.86 32.02
CA HIS A 242 19.29 0.26 32.89
C HIS A 242 20.62 0.93 32.54
N THR A 243 20.87 1.10 31.25
CA THR A 243 22.12 1.67 30.74
C THR A 243 22.02 3.18 30.67
N GLU A 244 22.89 3.87 31.42
CA GLU A 244 23.04 5.33 31.30
C GLU A 244 23.87 5.64 30.05
N ILE A 245 23.39 6.57 29.23
CA ILE A 245 24.06 7.02 28.01
C ILE A 245 24.37 8.50 28.15
N GLU A 246 25.66 8.82 28.14
CA GLU A 246 26.17 10.18 28.09
C GLU A 246 26.85 10.41 26.74
N GLY A 247 26.31 11.35 25.96
CA GLY A 247 26.81 11.61 24.61
C GLY A 247 26.51 10.46 23.64
N GLU A 248 27.49 10.05 22.85
CA GLU A 248 27.37 8.96 21.89
C GLU A 248 27.99 7.67 22.44
N THR A 249 27.26 6.59 22.41
CA THR A 249 27.68 5.29 22.93
C THR A 249 27.40 4.20 21.89
N VAL A 250 28.43 3.41 21.58
CA VAL A 250 28.29 2.22 20.72
C VAL A 250 27.89 1.03 21.59
N LEU A 251 26.76 0.41 21.27
CA LEU A 251 26.28 -0.78 21.94
C LEU A 251 26.93 -2.04 21.34
N ALA A 252 27.91 -2.60 22.04
CA ALA A 252 28.66 -3.78 21.58
C ALA A 252 27.75 -5.00 21.38
N GLY A 253 27.90 -5.70 20.27
CA GLY A 253 27.09 -6.85 19.91
C GLY A 253 25.72 -6.52 19.28
N VAL A 254 25.33 -5.25 19.19
CA VAL A 254 24.19 -4.78 18.39
C VAL A 254 24.70 -4.46 17.00
N GLU A 255 24.77 -5.49 16.15
CA GLU A 255 25.34 -5.37 14.81
C GLU A 255 24.63 -6.29 13.83
N GLY A 256 24.64 -5.96 12.55
CA GLY A 256 24.08 -6.79 11.49
C GLY A 256 23.26 -5.99 10.49
N ARG A 257 23.02 -6.61 9.31
CA ARG A 257 22.19 -6.01 8.25
C ARG A 257 20.69 -6.24 8.47
N THR A 258 20.35 -7.27 9.23
CA THR A 258 18.96 -7.63 9.53
C THR A 258 18.85 -7.73 11.03
N ILE A 259 18.20 -6.76 11.64
CA ILE A 259 18.04 -6.67 13.10
C ILE A 259 16.58 -6.41 13.45
N ASP A 260 16.17 -6.89 14.60
CA ASP A 260 14.98 -6.42 15.31
C ASP A 260 15.46 -5.68 16.55
N LEU A 261 15.13 -4.40 16.66
CA LEU A 261 15.61 -3.53 17.72
C LEU A 261 14.43 -2.92 18.47
N THR A 262 14.35 -3.23 19.75
CA THR A 262 13.41 -2.58 20.66
C THR A 262 14.19 -1.69 21.62
N VAL A 263 13.86 -0.42 21.66
CA VAL A 263 14.48 0.55 22.58
C VAL A 263 13.41 1.18 23.46
N THR A 264 13.60 1.08 24.77
CA THR A 264 12.78 1.77 25.74
C THR A 264 13.61 2.89 26.38
N LEU A 265 13.12 4.12 26.25
CA LEU A 265 13.76 5.29 26.86
C LEU A 265 12.99 5.66 28.13
N GLU A 266 13.69 5.71 29.25
CA GLU A 266 13.12 6.26 30.47
C GLU A 266 13.10 7.81 30.42
N ASP A 267 12.09 8.40 31.07
CA ASP A 267 11.95 9.84 31.09
C ASP A 267 13.06 10.52 31.88
N GLY A 268 13.83 11.37 31.26
CA GLY A 268 14.96 12.11 31.82
C GLY A 268 14.92 13.59 31.45
N GLU A 269 15.97 14.32 31.83
CA GLU A 269 16.10 15.75 31.54
C GLU A 269 16.40 16.05 30.07
N ASN A 270 16.88 15.06 29.31
CA ASN A 270 17.22 15.24 27.91
C ASN A 270 15.98 15.36 27.04
N THR A 271 16.03 16.23 26.07
CA THR A 271 14.92 16.55 25.15
C THR A 271 15.06 15.88 23.80
N ILE A 272 16.27 15.42 23.43
CA ILE A 272 16.57 14.81 22.14
C ILE A 272 17.26 13.47 22.35
N PHE A 273 16.76 12.44 21.64
CA PHE A 273 17.35 11.11 21.57
C PHE A 273 17.60 10.75 20.11
N SER A 274 18.74 10.16 19.82
CA SER A 274 19.06 9.68 18.48
C SER A 274 19.57 8.24 18.54
N ILE A 275 19.14 7.43 17.55
CA ILE A 275 19.69 6.11 17.29
C ILE A 275 20.29 6.16 15.89
N LYS A 276 21.56 5.80 15.77
CA LYS A 276 22.27 5.73 14.50
C LYS A 276 22.40 4.27 14.08
N LEU A 277 21.96 3.95 12.89
CA LEU A 277 22.02 2.63 12.28
C LEU A 277 22.74 2.70 10.93
N ALA A 278 23.30 1.59 10.50
CA ALA A 278 24.00 1.46 9.23
C ALA A 278 25.04 2.59 9.02
N ALA A 279 25.77 2.90 10.10
CA ALA A 279 26.73 4.00 10.12
C ALA A 279 28.15 3.53 9.73
N ASP A 280 28.82 4.33 8.91
CA ASP A 280 30.25 4.21 8.61
C ASP A 280 30.93 5.58 8.69
N SER A 281 32.06 5.78 8.01
CA SER A 281 32.78 7.06 8.04
C SER A 281 32.15 8.16 7.17
N GLU A 282 31.22 7.82 6.29
CA GLU A 282 30.65 8.75 5.30
C GLU A 282 29.11 8.84 5.40
N TYR A 283 28.43 7.76 5.81
CA TYR A 283 26.98 7.66 5.79
C TYR A 283 26.45 7.11 7.11
N GLU A 284 25.26 7.57 7.48
CA GLU A 284 24.50 7.02 8.59
C GLU A 284 23.00 7.12 8.34
N THR A 285 22.22 6.27 9.00
CA THR A 285 20.79 6.45 9.14
C THR A 285 20.49 6.77 10.59
N SER A 286 19.94 7.96 10.84
CA SER A 286 19.58 8.37 12.19
C SER A 286 18.06 8.42 12.41
N TYR A 287 17.65 7.99 13.59
CA TYR A 287 16.29 8.11 14.11
C TYR A 287 16.34 9.07 15.30
N THR A 288 15.86 10.27 15.11
CA THR A 288 15.92 11.32 16.14
C THR A 288 14.54 11.67 16.65
N TYR A 289 14.31 11.51 17.94
CA TYR A 289 13.08 11.93 18.60
C TYR A 289 13.34 13.19 19.42
N ASN A 290 12.55 14.22 19.19
CA ASN A 290 12.53 15.45 19.96
C ASN A 290 11.28 15.48 20.84
N LYS A 291 11.47 15.43 22.15
CA LYS A 291 10.41 15.38 23.16
C LYS A 291 9.57 16.67 23.23
N GLU A 292 10.18 17.83 23.00
CA GLU A 292 9.49 19.13 23.05
C GLU A 292 8.52 19.29 21.87
N THR A 293 9.02 18.99 20.66
CA THR A 293 8.21 19.09 19.43
C THR A 293 7.38 17.85 19.18
N ARG A 294 7.66 16.73 19.87
CA ARG A 294 7.08 15.39 19.65
C ARG A 294 7.27 14.88 18.22
N LEU A 295 8.36 15.29 17.61
CA LEU A 295 8.71 14.88 16.24
C LEU A 295 9.71 13.73 16.27
N LEU A 296 9.42 12.66 15.52
CA LEU A 296 10.36 11.63 15.15
C LEU A 296 10.83 11.90 13.72
N GLU A 297 12.12 12.08 13.56
CA GLU A 297 12.78 12.30 12.27
C GLU A 297 13.63 11.09 11.91
N ILE A 298 13.57 10.70 10.64
CA ILE A 298 14.42 9.64 10.08
C ILE A 298 15.23 10.26 8.97
N ASP A 299 16.54 10.34 9.18
CA ASP A 299 17.50 10.86 8.21
C ASP A 299 18.37 9.71 7.67
N ARG A 300 18.55 9.68 6.36
CA ARG A 300 19.30 8.65 5.61
C ARG A 300 20.42 9.28 4.78
N THR A 301 21.08 10.27 5.31
CA THR A 301 22.19 10.96 4.62
C THR A 301 23.52 10.22 4.75
#